data_dca02b74ecbb8571b06da3b91374dcf4
#
_entry.id   dca02b74ecbb8571b06da3b91374dcf4
#
_cell.length_a   1.000
_cell.length_b   1.000
_cell.length_c   1.000
_cell.angle_alpha   90.00
_cell.angle_beta   90.00
_cell.angle_gamma   90.00
#
_symmetry.space_group_name_H-M   'P 1'
#
loop_
_entity.id
_entity.type
_entity.pdbx_description
1 polymer ?
#
loop_
_entity_poly.entity_id
_entity_poly.type
_entity_poly.pdbx_seq_one_letter_code
_entity_poly.pdbx_strand_id
1 'polypeptide(L)'
;MDDAIAGDRTARREFRRTSFPETAPWREALRHLLSAPADEIRDEFAGLVAAWLEHVYAEREADLLALTEADAAALRSSAAGERVETVVERAVPGVTFVPEAGQTSVVLVPSWTIRPLWAVTDHRAANVFVYPAATRSGAGSPPARLVTLGKAIGDETRLRILRELATEPATPPDLADRMGIPRTTLLHHLAILRKADLVAVQVHDSAYHTYVVRDEHLGEVSRLLEQFLA
;
A
#
# COMPACT_ATOMS: atom_id res chain seq x y z
N MET A 1 14.62 -1.91 -14.53
CA MET A 1 14.99 -2.13 -13.10
C MET A 1 15.76 -3.44 -12.96
N ASP A 2 15.26 -4.52 -13.53
CA ASP A 2 15.86 -5.86 -13.45
C ASP A 2 17.28 -5.93 -14.00
N ASP A 3 17.54 -5.30 -15.15
CA ASP A 3 18.88 -5.20 -15.74
C ASP A 3 19.87 -4.39 -14.89
N ALA A 4 19.39 -3.37 -14.17
CA ALA A 4 20.22 -2.61 -13.23
C ALA A 4 20.58 -3.45 -12.00
N ILE A 5 19.66 -4.28 -11.50
CA ILE A 5 19.89 -5.25 -10.42
C ILE A 5 20.83 -6.35 -10.88
N ALA A 6 20.70 -6.83 -12.12
CA ALA A 6 21.57 -7.83 -12.73
C ALA A 6 23.00 -7.33 -13.02
N GLY A 7 23.29 -6.05 -12.79
CA GLY A 7 24.63 -5.50 -12.90
C GLY A 7 24.96 -4.78 -14.22
N ASP A 8 23.98 -4.60 -15.12
CA ASP A 8 24.20 -3.84 -16.35
C ASP A 8 24.53 -2.37 -16.06
N ARG A 9 25.70 -1.92 -16.52
CA ARG A 9 26.23 -0.57 -16.27
C ARG A 9 25.39 0.52 -16.95
N THR A 10 24.80 0.24 -18.10
CA THR A 10 24.00 1.19 -18.87
C THR A 10 22.65 1.37 -18.21
N ALA A 11 21.98 0.27 -17.87
CA ALA A 11 20.72 0.27 -17.13
C ALA A 11 20.85 0.94 -15.76
N ARG A 12 21.97 0.72 -15.03
CA ARG A 12 22.26 1.41 -13.76
C ARG A 12 22.44 2.91 -13.95
N ARG A 13 23.09 3.36 -15.03
CA ARG A 13 23.30 4.79 -15.31
C ARG A 13 21.97 5.47 -15.67
N GLU A 14 21.15 4.83 -16.45
CA GLU A 14 19.84 5.34 -16.85
C GLU A 14 18.87 5.38 -15.65
N PHE A 15 18.81 4.34 -14.84
CA PHE A 15 18.06 4.31 -13.59
C PHE A 15 18.47 5.45 -12.65
N ARG A 16 19.77 5.71 -12.49
CA ARG A 16 20.27 6.84 -11.69
C ARG A 16 19.78 8.18 -12.23
N ARG A 17 19.79 8.38 -13.56
CA ARG A 17 19.44 9.65 -14.19
C ARG A 17 17.94 9.94 -14.09
N THR A 18 17.11 8.92 -14.26
CA THR A 18 15.65 9.09 -14.33
C THR A 18 14.96 9.06 -12.97
N SER A 19 15.53 8.31 -12.01
CA SER A 19 14.87 8.10 -10.72
C SER A 19 15.32 9.06 -9.63
N PHE A 20 16.49 9.74 -9.79
CA PHE A 20 17.11 10.46 -8.67
C PHE A 20 17.75 11.79 -9.08
N PRO A 21 17.23 12.92 -8.57
CA PRO A 21 17.80 14.25 -8.86
C PRO A 21 19.24 14.40 -8.34
N GLU A 22 20.05 15.18 -9.06
CA GLU A 22 21.48 15.37 -8.76
C GLU A 22 21.79 16.01 -7.40
N THR A 23 20.83 16.72 -6.83
CA THR A 23 20.97 17.50 -5.58
C THR A 23 20.44 16.79 -4.32
N ALA A 24 20.00 15.53 -4.43
CA ALA A 24 19.41 14.84 -3.30
C ALA A 24 20.46 14.44 -2.23
N PRO A 25 20.22 14.70 -0.93
CA PRO A 25 21.18 14.43 0.15
C PRO A 25 21.51 12.95 0.32
N TRP A 26 20.65 12.05 -0.14
CA TRP A 26 20.83 10.60 -0.11
C TRP A 26 21.63 10.04 -1.31
N ARG A 27 22.09 10.90 -2.23
CA ARG A 27 22.81 10.48 -3.45
C ARG A 27 24.11 9.72 -3.17
N GLU A 28 24.81 10.11 -2.12
CA GLU A 28 26.05 9.44 -1.72
C GLU A 28 25.77 8.02 -1.21
N ALA A 29 24.75 7.88 -0.36
CA ALA A 29 24.29 6.58 0.11
C ALA A 29 23.82 5.68 -1.05
N LEU A 30 23.07 6.24 -2.01
CA LEU A 30 22.67 5.48 -3.20
C LEU A 30 23.86 5.08 -4.07
N ARG A 31 24.89 5.95 -4.20
CA ARG A 31 26.12 5.61 -4.95
C ARG A 31 26.84 4.44 -4.28
N HIS A 32 26.95 4.46 -2.96
CA HIS A 32 27.50 3.35 -2.18
C HIS A 32 26.68 2.06 -2.43
N LEU A 33 25.39 2.06 -2.23
CA LEU A 33 24.50 0.92 -2.48
C LEU A 33 24.61 0.33 -3.90
N LEU A 34 24.88 1.16 -4.92
CA LEU A 34 24.99 0.71 -6.31
C LEU A 34 26.41 0.33 -6.74
N SER A 35 27.42 0.54 -5.89
CA SER A 35 28.83 0.31 -6.24
C SER A 35 29.58 -0.64 -5.30
N ALA A 36 29.12 -0.77 -4.06
CA ALA A 36 29.71 -1.69 -3.11
C ALA A 36 29.41 -3.17 -3.45
N PRO A 37 30.25 -4.11 -3.01
CA PRO A 37 29.98 -5.55 -3.12
C PRO A 37 28.65 -5.92 -2.44
N ALA A 38 27.95 -6.92 -2.99
CA ALA A 38 26.62 -7.31 -2.49
C ALA A 38 26.67 -7.88 -1.05
N ASP A 39 27.76 -8.52 -0.67
CA ASP A 39 27.99 -9.02 0.69
C ASP A 39 28.19 -7.88 1.69
N GLU A 40 28.96 -6.86 1.35
CA GLU A 40 29.12 -5.66 2.18
C GLU A 40 27.78 -4.96 2.43
N ILE A 41 26.99 -4.71 1.38
CA ILE A 41 25.66 -4.10 1.50
C ILE A 41 24.71 -4.96 2.34
N ARG A 42 24.73 -6.28 2.16
CA ARG A 42 23.93 -7.19 2.98
C ARG A 42 24.31 -7.11 4.46
N ASP A 43 25.60 -7.08 4.77
CA ASP A 43 26.10 -7.05 6.14
C ASP A 43 25.82 -5.70 6.81
N GLU A 44 25.95 -4.57 6.09
CA GLU A 44 25.52 -3.25 6.56
C GLU A 44 24.01 -3.22 6.85
N PHE A 45 23.20 -3.73 5.92
CA PHE A 45 21.74 -3.77 6.09
C PHE A 45 21.35 -4.67 7.26
N ALA A 46 21.97 -5.82 7.40
CA ALA A 46 21.74 -6.72 8.54
C ALA A 46 22.11 -6.04 9.87
N GLY A 47 23.22 -5.30 9.90
CA GLY A 47 23.64 -4.51 11.06
C GLY A 47 22.63 -3.40 11.43
N LEU A 48 22.11 -2.68 10.44
CA LEU A 48 21.07 -1.66 10.66
C LEU A 48 19.78 -2.28 11.20
N VAL A 49 19.34 -3.41 10.64
CA VAL A 49 18.14 -4.11 11.12
C VAL A 49 18.35 -4.61 12.55
N ALA A 50 19.52 -5.18 12.87
CA ALA A 50 19.85 -5.65 14.22
C ALA A 50 19.82 -4.50 15.23
N ALA A 51 20.46 -3.37 14.91
CA ALA A 51 20.46 -2.18 15.75
C ALA A 51 19.05 -1.60 15.94
N TRP A 52 18.23 -1.59 14.89
CA TRP A 52 16.83 -1.16 14.98
C TRP A 52 16.01 -2.10 15.87
N LEU A 53 16.20 -3.42 15.73
CA LEU A 53 15.54 -4.41 16.59
C LEU A 53 15.91 -4.21 18.06
N GLU A 54 17.20 -4.00 18.36
CA GLU A 54 17.69 -3.83 19.71
C GLU A 54 17.25 -2.50 20.37
N HIS A 55 17.37 -1.40 19.62
CA HIS A 55 17.20 -0.05 20.22
C HIS A 55 15.80 0.55 20.05
N VAL A 56 14.99 0.04 19.12
CA VAL A 56 13.67 0.60 18.82
C VAL A 56 12.55 -0.41 19.03
N TYR A 57 12.76 -1.67 18.62
CA TYR A 57 11.72 -2.68 18.63
C TYR A 57 11.63 -3.44 19.96
N ALA A 58 12.77 -3.77 20.59
CA ALA A 58 12.83 -4.65 21.76
C ALA A 58 11.96 -4.18 22.93
N GLU A 59 11.94 -2.87 23.22
CA GLU A 59 11.10 -2.32 24.30
C GLU A 59 9.59 -2.49 24.05
N ARG A 60 9.19 -2.67 22.79
CA ARG A 60 7.79 -2.74 22.34
C ARG A 60 7.38 -4.10 21.79
N GLU A 61 8.32 -5.03 21.72
CA GLU A 61 8.13 -6.33 21.06
C GLU A 61 6.92 -7.10 21.62
N ALA A 62 6.83 -7.21 22.94
CA ALA A 62 5.74 -7.94 23.59
C ALA A 62 4.36 -7.33 23.27
N ASP A 63 4.24 -6.00 23.31
CA ASP A 63 3.00 -5.29 23.02
C ASP A 63 2.62 -5.42 21.53
N LEU A 64 3.61 -5.34 20.65
CA LEU A 64 3.41 -5.43 19.20
C LEU A 64 3.05 -6.85 18.76
N LEU A 65 3.68 -7.86 19.36
CA LEU A 65 3.33 -9.27 19.13
C LEU A 65 1.90 -9.54 19.63
N ALA A 66 1.57 -9.12 20.85
CA ALA A 66 0.21 -9.29 21.38
C ALA A 66 -0.85 -8.61 20.49
N LEU A 67 -0.56 -7.42 19.96
CA LEU A 67 -1.44 -6.71 19.04
C LEU A 67 -1.66 -7.49 17.73
N THR A 68 -0.57 -7.97 17.12
CA THR A 68 -0.65 -8.69 15.83
C THR A 68 -1.27 -10.06 15.98
N GLU A 69 -0.99 -10.77 17.09
CA GLU A 69 -1.61 -12.06 17.42
C GLU A 69 -3.11 -11.92 17.69
N ALA A 70 -3.52 -10.90 18.44
CA ALA A 70 -4.93 -10.63 18.72
C ALA A 70 -5.69 -10.28 17.42
N ASP A 71 -5.09 -9.49 16.52
CA ASP A 71 -5.69 -9.18 15.23
C ASP A 71 -5.84 -10.41 14.35
N ALA A 72 -4.77 -11.23 14.25
CA ALA A 72 -4.80 -12.48 13.49
C ALA A 72 -5.82 -13.49 14.06
N ALA A 73 -5.95 -13.59 15.39
CA ALA A 73 -6.93 -14.45 16.03
C ALA A 73 -8.37 -14.00 15.75
N ALA A 74 -8.62 -12.70 15.85
CA ALA A 74 -9.92 -12.11 15.55
C ALA A 74 -10.31 -12.30 14.08
N LEU A 75 -9.36 -12.12 13.16
CA LEU A 75 -9.60 -12.35 11.73
C LEU A 75 -9.90 -13.83 11.46
N ARG A 76 -9.10 -14.76 11.99
CA ARG A 76 -9.36 -16.21 11.86
C ARG A 76 -10.75 -16.62 12.40
N SER A 77 -11.12 -16.08 13.55
CA SER A 77 -12.42 -16.39 14.17
C SER A 77 -13.59 -15.90 13.30
N SER A 78 -13.45 -14.73 12.66
CA SER A 78 -14.50 -14.16 11.80
C SER A 78 -14.49 -14.71 10.38
N ALA A 79 -13.42 -15.39 9.95
CA ALA A 79 -13.27 -15.89 8.59
C ALA A 79 -13.93 -17.26 8.35
N ALA A 80 -14.36 -17.95 9.41
CA ALA A 80 -14.90 -19.32 9.30
C ALA A 80 -16.14 -19.36 8.40
N GLY A 81 -16.05 -20.06 7.27
CA GLY A 81 -17.15 -20.22 6.31
C GLY A 81 -17.33 -19.06 5.34
N GLU A 82 -16.51 -18.02 5.42
CA GLU A 82 -16.52 -16.92 4.46
C GLU A 82 -15.65 -17.21 3.21
N ARG A 83 -15.95 -16.50 2.13
CA ARG A 83 -15.13 -16.54 0.92
C ARG A 83 -13.80 -15.83 1.18
N VAL A 84 -12.73 -16.34 0.59
CA VAL A 84 -11.38 -15.78 0.78
C VAL A 84 -11.30 -14.31 0.36
N GLU A 85 -12.01 -13.93 -0.70
CA GLU A 85 -12.06 -12.56 -1.19
C GLU A 85 -12.60 -11.59 -0.12
N THR A 86 -13.71 -11.96 0.52
CA THR A 86 -14.33 -11.17 1.59
C THR A 86 -13.40 -11.03 2.80
N VAL A 87 -12.66 -12.08 3.13
CA VAL A 87 -11.70 -12.05 4.24
C VAL A 87 -10.52 -11.12 3.92
N VAL A 88 -9.99 -11.19 2.69
CA VAL A 88 -8.90 -10.31 2.22
C VAL A 88 -9.35 -8.85 2.23
N GLU A 89 -10.50 -8.54 1.63
CA GLU A 89 -11.06 -7.18 1.54
C GLU A 89 -11.31 -6.56 2.92
N ARG A 90 -11.73 -7.38 3.88
CA ARG A 90 -11.89 -6.94 5.28
C ARG A 90 -10.57 -6.70 5.99
N ALA A 91 -9.55 -7.55 5.74
CA ALA A 91 -8.24 -7.41 6.36
C ALA A 91 -7.42 -6.27 5.77
N VAL A 92 -7.58 -6.04 4.46
CA VAL A 92 -6.77 -5.09 3.68
C VAL A 92 -7.68 -4.01 3.07
N PRO A 93 -8.03 -2.96 3.83
CA PRO A 93 -8.94 -1.93 3.36
C PRO A 93 -8.48 -1.30 2.04
N GLY A 94 -9.43 -1.12 1.11
CA GLY A 94 -9.13 -0.56 -0.21
C GLY A 94 -8.47 -1.53 -1.19
N VAL A 95 -8.57 -2.86 -0.93
CA VAL A 95 -8.22 -3.92 -1.87
C VAL A 95 -9.50 -4.62 -2.31
N THR A 96 -9.63 -4.91 -3.58
CA THR A 96 -10.55 -5.91 -4.12
C THR A 96 -9.71 -7.07 -4.62
N PHE A 97 -9.91 -8.24 -4.03
CA PHE A 97 -9.14 -9.43 -4.36
C PHE A 97 -9.86 -10.29 -5.39
N VAL A 98 -9.21 -10.54 -6.52
CA VAL A 98 -9.70 -11.42 -7.58
C VAL A 98 -8.77 -12.64 -7.65
N PRO A 99 -9.22 -13.83 -7.17
CA PRO A 99 -8.41 -15.04 -7.24
C PRO A 99 -8.14 -15.46 -8.69
N GLU A 100 -6.90 -15.86 -8.97
CA GLU A 100 -6.50 -16.36 -10.27
C GLU A 100 -6.34 -17.89 -10.30
N ALA A 101 -6.42 -18.45 -11.51
CA ALA A 101 -6.21 -19.88 -11.71
C ALA A 101 -4.75 -20.26 -11.36
N GLY A 102 -4.59 -21.23 -10.46
CA GLY A 102 -3.27 -21.67 -9.99
C GLY A 102 -2.85 -21.13 -8.63
N GLN A 103 -3.54 -20.13 -8.10
CA GLN A 103 -3.37 -19.69 -6.71
C GLN A 103 -4.17 -20.61 -5.78
N THR A 104 -3.48 -21.25 -4.85
CA THR A 104 -4.08 -22.25 -3.96
C THR A 104 -4.26 -21.76 -2.54
N SER A 105 -3.64 -20.64 -2.17
CA SER A 105 -3.71 -20.10 -0.82
C SER A 105 -3.49 -18.59 -0.75
N VAL A 106 -4.04 -18.00 0.30
CA VAL A 106 -3.80 -16.61 0.69
C VAL A 106 -3.22 -16.61 2.10
N VAL A 107 -2.14 -15.86 2.30
CA VAL A 107 -1.52 -15.65 3.61
C VAL A 107 -1.72 -14.20 4.01
N LEU A 108 -2.36 -13.97 5.14
CA LEU A 108 -2.61 -12.64 5.70
C LEU A 108 -1.65 -12.40 6.86
N VAL A 109 -0.77 -11.41 6.75
CA VAL A 109 0.27 -11.08 7.73
C VAL A 109 -0.04 -9.73 8.35
N PRO A 110 -0.56 -9.66 9.58
CA PRO A 110 -0.75 -8.40 10.28
C PRO A 110 0.61 -7.79 10.63
N SER A 111 0.78 -6.50 10.35
CA SER A 111 2.01 -5.77 10.63
C SER A 111 1.72 -4.43 11.28
N TRP A 112 2.45 -4.11 12.34
CA TRP A 112 2.37 -2.79 12.96
C TRP A 112 3.13 -1.73 12.19
N THR A 113 4.24 -2.09 11.53
CA THR A 113 5.18 -1.16 10.90
C THR A 113 4.75 -0.69 9.52
N ILE A 114 3.88 -1.42 8.83
CA ILE A 114 3.51 -1.10 7.43
C ILE A 114 2.52 0.07 7.31
N ARG A 115 1.95 0.54 8.39
CA ARG A 115 0.95 1.62 8.39
C ARG A 115 1.44 2.90 7.73
N PRO A 116 0.59 3.57 6.96
CA PRO A 116 -0.80 3.28 6.56
C PRO A 116 -0.91 2.40 5.31
N LEU A 117 0.19 1.81 4.89
CA LEU A 117 0.30 1.02 3.65
C LEU A 117 -0.09 -0.44 3.89
N TRP A 118 -0.12 -1.18 2.81
CA TRP A 118 -0.12 -2.63 2.76
C TRP A 118 0.81 -3.07 1.63
N ALA A 119 1.19 -4.33 1.62
CA ALA A 119 1.99 -4.91 0.55
C ALA A 119 1.42 -6.26 0.15
N VAL A 120 1.60 -6.63 -1.11
CA VAL A 120 1.31 -7.96 -1.62
C VAL A 120 2.53 -8.47 -2.35
N THR A 121 2.79 -9.76 -2.19
CA THR A 121 3.82 -10.47 -2.92
C THR A 121 3.37 -11.91 -3.14
N ASP A 122 3.85 -12.52 -4.22
CA ASP A 122 3.62 -13.93 -4.47
C ASP A 122 4.77 -14.74 -3.90
N HIS A 123 4.41 -15.84 -3.28
CA HIS A 123 5.37 -16.85 -2.87
C HIS A 123 4.85 -18.22 -3.27
N ARG A 124 5.47 -18.80 -4.30
CA ARG A 124 5.01 -20.06 -4.93
C ARG A 124 3.57 -19.91 -5.44
N ALA A 125 2.62 -20.70 -4.92
CA ALA A 125 1.20 -20.64 -5.29
C ALA A 125 0.34 -19.88 -4.24
N ALA A 126 0.96 -19.02 -3.43
CA ALA A 126 0.29 -18.24 -2.39
C ALA A 126 0.44 -16.74 -2.63
N ASN A 127 -0.65 -15.98 -2.50
CA ASN A 127 -0.59 -14.53 -2.34
C ASN A 127 -0.37 -14.20 -0.87
N VAL A 128 0.66 -13.43 -0.57
CA VAL A 128 0.98 -12.96 0.79
C VAL A 128 0.62 -11.48 0.88
N PHE A 129 -0.39 -11.16 1.67
CA PHE A 129 -0.77 -9.78 1.99
C PHE A 129 -0.22 -9.40 3.35
N VAL A 130 0.65 -8.40 3.39
CA VAL A 130 1.06 -7.75 4.64
C VAL A 130 0.16 -6.53 4.83
N TYR A 131 -0.60 -6.51 5.91
CA TYR A 131 -1.60 -5.47 6.17
C TYR A 131 -1.40 -4.82 7.55
N PRO A 132 -1.84 -3.55 7.74
CA PRO A 132 -1.70 -2.89 9.03
C PRO A 132 -2.60 -3.55 10.07
N ALA A 133 -1.99 -4.18 11.10
CA ALA A 133 -2.73 -4.74 12.22
C ALA A 133 -3.65 -3.66 12.82
N ALA A 134 -4.93 -3.96 12.91
CA ALA A 134 -5.90 -3.00 13.39
C ALA A 134 -5.70 -2.77 14.90
N THR A 135 -5.27 -1.55 15.28
CA THR A 135 -5.86 -1.04 16.50
C THR A 135 -7.33 -0.82 16.15
N ARG A 136 -8.21 -1.64 16.66
CA ARG A 136 -9.65 -1.46 16.52
C ARG A 136 -10.11 -0.23 17.33
N SER A 137 -9.55 0.92 17.02
CA SER A 137 -10.17 2.21 17.30
C SER A 137 -11.27 2.32 16.27
N GLY A 138 -12.50 2.25 16.75
CA GLY A 138 -13.69 2.26 15.94
C GLY A 138 -13.66 3.30 14.83
N ALA A 139 -14.44 3.09 13.82
CA ALA A 139 -14.65 4.06 12.74
C ALA A 139 -14.50 5.46 13.32
N GLY A 140 -13.49 6.22 12.85
CA GLY A 140 -13.16 7.52 13.43
C GLY A 140 -14.42 8.33 13.61
N SER A 141 -14.46 9.15 14.67
CA SER A 141 -15.65 9.94 14.97
C SER A 141 -16.18 10.59 13.68
N PRO A 142 -17.49 10.74 13.48
CA PRO A 142 -18.06 11.31 12.26
C PRO A 142 -17.31 12.55 11.72
N PRO A 143 -16.86 13.52 12.57
CA PRO A 143 -16.04 14.62 12.10
C PRO A 143 -14.72 14.21 11.47
N ALA A 144 -14.01 13.23 12.02
CA ALA A 144 -12.71 12.79 11.50
C ALA A 144 -12.83 12.09 10.13
N ARG A 145 -13.87 11.28 9.96
CA ARG A 145 -14.18 10.63 8.68
C ARG A 145 -14.59 11.66 7.63
N LEU A 146 -15.47 12.60 7.98
CA LEU A 146 -15.91 13.69 7.11
C LEU A 146 -14.73 14.57 6.65
N VAL A 147 -13.81 14.91 7.57
CA VAL A 147 -12.59 15.67 7.24
C VAL A 147 -11.69 14.89 6.28
N THR A 148 -11.55 13.59 6.45
CA THR A 148 -10.75 12.74 5.56
C THR A 148 -11.34 12.71 4.15
N LEU A 149 -12.64 12.50 4.03
CA LEU A 149 -13.36 12.54 2.76
C LEU A 149 -13.30 13.94 2.12
N GLY A 150 -13.57 14.99 2.89
CA GLY A 150 -13.48 16.37 2.39
C GLY A 150 -12.10 16.72 1.85
N LYS A 151 -11.03 16.32 2.55
CA LYS A 151 -9.66 16.47 2.05
C LYS A 151 -9.43 15.68 0.77
N ALA A 152 -9.99 14.49 0.64
CA ALA A 152 -9.81 13.64 -0.54
C ALA A 152 -10.49 14.24 -1.78
N ILE A 153 -11.71 14.76 -1.67
CA ILE A 153 -12.46 15.32 -2.81
C ILE A 153 -12.19 16.80 -3.07
N GLY A 154 -11.55 17.52 -2.15
CA GLY A 154 -11.26 18.95 -2.26
C GLY A 154 -10.05 19.29 -3.14
N ASP A 155 -9.81 18.54 -4.23
CA ASP A 155 -8.70 18.75 -5.16
C ASP A 155 -9.13 18.35 -6.58
N GLU A 156 -8.92 19.24 -7.55
CA GLU A 156 -9.36 19.03 -8.93
C GLU A 156 -8.73 17.79 -9.58
N THR A 157 -7.45 17.55 -9.34
CA THR A 157 -6.75 16.40 -9.91
C THR A 157 -7.34 15.10 -9.39
N ARG A 158 -7.68 15.03 -8.10
CA ARG A 158 -8.32 13.84 -7.52
C ARG A 158 -9.72 13.60 -8.04
N LEU A 159 -10.50 14.65 -8.25
CA LEU A 159 -11.82 14.52 -8.91
C LEU A 159 -11.69 14.02 -10.35
N ARG A 160 -10.66 14.48 -11.09
CA ARG A 160 -10.38 13.96 -12.43
C ARG A 160 -9.96 12.48 -12.38
N ILE A 161 -9.13 12.07 -11.42
CA ILE A 161 -8.76 10.66 -11.21
C ILE A 161 -9.99 9.80 -10.96
N LEU A 162 -10.87 10.22 -10.06
CA LEU A 162 -12.12 9.51 -9.78
C LEU A 162 -12.98 9.37 -11.03
N ARG A 163 -13.10 10.41 -11.85
CA ARG A 163 -13.85 10.37 -13.11
C ARG A 163 -13.26 9.40 -14.12
N GLU A 164 -11.92 9.38 -14.28
CA GLU A 164 -11.25 8.43 -15.16
C GLU A 164 -11.47 6.98 -14.71
N LEU A 165 -11.29 6.73 -13.42
CA LEU A 165 -11.48 5.40 -12.83
C LEU A 165 -12.95 4.94 -12.80
N ALA A 166 -13.91 5.85 -12.76
CA ALA A 166 -15.33 5.53 -12.88
C ALA A 166 -15.71 5.04 -14.29
N THR A 167 -14.90 5.37 -15.31
CA THR A 167 -15.10 4.90 -16.68
C THR A 167 -14.58 3.48 -16.86
N GLU A 168 -13.37 3.21 -16.37
CA GLU A 168 -12.74 1.89 -16.42
C GLU A 168 -11.60 1.76 -15.40
N PRO A 169 -11.36 0.54 -14.87
CA PRO A 169 -10.18 0.25 -14.07
C PRO A 169 -8.89 0.57 -14.82
N ALA A 170 -7.86 1.04 -14.12
CA ALA A 170 -6.59 1.40 -14.75
C ALA A 170 -5.38 1.08 -13.88
N THR A 171 -4.26 0.74 -14.54
CA THR A 171 -2.96 0.68 -13.86
C THR A 171 -2.42 2.10 -13.63
N PRO A 172 -1.52 2.30 -12.65
CA PRO A 172 -0.91 3.62 -12.45
C PRO A 172 -0.17 4.19 -13.66
N PRO A 173 0.58 3.41 -14.46
CA PRO A 173 1.16 3.90 -15.69
C PRO A 173 0.11 4.43 -16.68
N ASP A 174 -0.90 3.61 -17.00
CA ASP A 174 -1.93 3.98 -17.98
C ASP A 174 -2.72 5.23 -17.55
N LEU A 175 -3.05 5.31 -16.25
CA LEU A 175 -3.77 6.46 -15.71
C LEU A 175 -2.91 7.73 -15.72
N ALA A 176 -1.61 7.62 -15.44
CA ALA A 176 -0.67 8.75 -15.50
C ALA A 176 -0.56 9.30 -16.93
N ASP A 177 -0.45 8.40 -17.91
CA ASP A 177 -0.37 8.75 -19.33
C ASP A 177 -1.67 9.40 -19.82
N ARG A 178 -2.84 8.85 -19.49
CA ARG A 178 -4.15 9.43 -19.83
C ARG A 178 -4.35 10.83 -19.25
N MET A 179 -3.88 11.04 -18.02
CA MET A 179 -4.02 12.32 -17.32
C MET A 179 -2.94 13.33 -17.66
N GLY A 180 -1.84 12.93 -18.30
CA GLY A 180 -0.69 13.79 -18.60
C GLY A 180 0.04 14.28 -17.36
N ILE A 181 0.10 13.49 -16.28
CA ILE A 181 0.79 13.86 -15.03
C ILE A 181 1.89 12.86 -14.69
N PRO A 182 2.96 13.26 -13.97
CA PRO A 182 4.00 12.35 -13.53
C PRO A 182 3.43 11.22 -12.65
N ARG A 183 3.92 10.00 -12.86
CA ARG A 183 3.51 8.81 -12.09
C ARG A 183 3.64 9.01 -10.58
N THR A 184 4.69 9.68 -10.11
CA THR A 184 4.90 9.99 -8.69
C THR A 184 3.81 10.88 -8.13
N THR A 185 3.37 11.88 -8.89
CA THR A 185 2.25 12.77 -8.54
C THR A 185 0.94 12.00 -8.50
N LEU A 186 0.68 11.15 -9.51
CA LEU A 186 -0.50 10.29 -9.52
C LEU A 186 -0.56 9.38 -8.30
N LEU A 187 0.54 8.66 -7.98
CA LEU A 187 0.59 7.76 -6.83
C LEU A 187 0.32 8.48 -5.50
N HIS A 188 0.76 9.74 -5.37
CA HIS A 188 0.44 10.57 -4.21
C HIS A 188 -1.08 10.83 -4.09
N HIS A 189 -1.73 11.22 -5.19
CA HIS A 189 -3.18 11.44 -5.20
C HIS A 189 -3.97 10.14 -4.96
N LEU A 190 -3.56 9.03 -5.57
CA LEU A 190 -4.16 7.72 -5.34
C LEU A 190 -4.04 7.27 -3.87
N ALA A 191 -2.90 7.54 -3.22
CA ALA A 191 -2.74 7.24 -1.79
C ALA A 191 -3.73 8.00 -0.90
N ILE A 192 -4.02 9.27 -1.22
CA ILE A 192 -5.00 10.09 -0.51
C ILE A 192 -6.42 9.56 -0.73
N LEU A 193 -6.78 9.25 -1.99
CA LEU A 193 -8.09 8.69 -2.34
C LEU A 193 -8.33 7.31 -1.69
N ARG A 194 -7.29 6.46 -1.67
CA ARG A 194 -7.33 5.16 -1.01
C ARG A 194 -7.47 5.28 0.51
N LYS A 195 -6.76 6.22 1.14
CA LYS A 195 -6.91 6.50 2.57
C LYS A 195 -8.34 6.96 2.92
N ALA A 196 -9.01 7.63 1.99
CA ALA A 196 -10.39 8.04 2.11
C ALA A 196 -11.38 6.94 1.70
N ASP A 197 -10.90 5.77 1.30
CA ASP A 197 -11.68 4.62 0.87
C ASP A 197 -12.61 4.91 -0.34
N LEU A 198 -12.20 5.87 -1.17
CA LEU A 198 -12.89 6.22 -2.41
C LEU A 198 -12.38 5.42 -3.62
N VAL A 199 -11.19 4.83 -3.49
CA VAL A 199 -10.54 4.03 -4.53
C VAL A 199 -9.98 2.76 -3.90
N ALA A 200 -10.22 1.63 -4.54
CA ALA A 200 -9.61 0.34 -4.21
C ALA A 200 -8.53 -0.06 -5.20
N VAL A 201 -7.69 -0.98 -4.80
CA VAL A 201 -6.74 -1.65 -5.68
C VAL A 201 -7.25 -3.06 -5.93
N GLN A 202 -7.49 -3.39 -7.19
CA GLN A 202 -7.73 -4.76 -7.62
C GLN A 202 -6.40 -5.45 -7.82
N VAL A 203 -6.16 -6.49 -7.06
CA VAL A 203 -4.97 -7.32 -7.14
C VAL A 203 -5.32 -8.56 -7.97
N HIS A 204 -4.72 -8.68 -9.15
CA HIS A 204 -4.89 -9.83 -10.02
C HIS A 204 -3.77 -10.85 -9.78
N ASP A 205 -2.52 -10.38 -9.87
CA ASP A 205 -1.30 -11.07 -9.44
C ASP A 205 -0.37 -10.05 -8.79
N SER A 206 0.78 -10.46 -8.26
CA SER A 206 1.73 -9.54 -7.63
C SER A 206 2.33 -8.50 -8.59
N ALA A 207 2.28 -8.77 -9.89
CA ALA A 207 2.85 -7.90 -10.91
C ALA A 207 1.83 -6.92 -11.50
N TYR A 208 0.52 -7.18 -11.35
CA TYR A 208 -0.54 -6.45 -12.03
C TYR A 208 -1.63 -5.96 -11.07
N HIS A 209 -1.63 -4.65 -10.83
CA HIS A 209 -2.62 -4.01 -9.98
C HIS A 209 -3.36 -2.92 -10.75
N THR A 210 -4.70 -2.94 -10.70
CA THR A 210 -5.54 -1.86 -11.22
C THR A 210 -6.23 -1.11 -10.09
N TYR A 211 -6.53 0.15 -10.33
CA TYR A 211 -7.30 0.98 -9.43
C TYR A 211 -8.74 1.07 -9.92
N VAL A 212 -9.68 1.06 -8.99
CA VAL A 212 -11.13 1.17 -9.24
C VAL A 212 -11.77 2.13 -8.27
N VAL A 213 -12.84 2.78 -8.67
CA VAL A 213 -13.68 3.58 -7.76
C VAL A 213 -14.53 2.65 -6.89
N ARG A 214 -14.75 3.04 -5.65
CA ARG A 214 -15.70 2.40 -4.73
C ARG A 214 -17.00 3.18 -4.69
N ASP A 215 -17.91 2.85 -5.56
CA ASP A 215 -19.17 3.56 -5.75
C ASP A 215 -20.02 3.63 -4.48
N GLU A 216 -19.99 2.58 -3.65
CA GLU A 216 -20.69 2.50 -2.38
C GLU A 216 -20.30 3.59 -1.37
N HIS A 217 -19.07 4.15 -1.50
CA HIS A 217 -18.55 5.19 -0.60
C HIS A 217 -18.75 6.61 -1.13
N LEU A 218 -19.10 6.79 -2.40
CA LEU A 218 -19.34 8.14 -2.96
C LEU A 218 -20.48 8.89 -2.28
N GLY A 219 -21.54 8.17 -1.89
CA GLY A 219 -22.67 8.74 -1.15
C GLY A 219 -22.44 9.02 0.34
N GLU A 220 -21.29 8.56 0.88
CA GLU A 220 -21.01 8.68 2.32
C GLU A 220 -20.82 10.13 2.77
N VAL A 221 -20.28 10.99 1.91
CA VAL A 221 -20.00 12.40 2.22
C VAL A 221 -21.28 13.15 2.61
N SER A 222 -22.33 13.03 1.78
CA SER A 222 -23.62 13.69 2.05
C SER A 222 -24.22 13.19 3.34
N ARG A 223 -24.26 11.88 3.54
CA ARG A 223 -24.83 11.26 4.75
C ARG A 223 -24.08 11.68 6.02
N LEU A 224 -22.74 11.68 6.02
CA LEU A 224 -21.96 12.10 7.17
C LEU A 224 -22.09 13.60 7.45
N LEU A 225 -22.24 14.42 6.41
CA LEU A 225 -22.46 15.85 6.58
C LEU A 225 -23.83 16.12 7.19
N GLU A 226 -24.88 15.44 6.72
CA GLU A 226 -26.23 15.52 7.30
C GLU A 226 -26.22 15.11 8.78
N GLN A 227 -25.56 13.99 9.12
CA GLN A 227 -25.44 13.53 10.51
C GLN A 227 -24.65 14.49 11.40
N PHE A 228 -23.68 15.21 10.85
CA PHE A 228 -22.89 16.18 11.60
C PHE A 228 -23.63 17.48 11.87
N LEU A 229 -24.56 17.85 11.00
CA LEU A 229 -25.36 19.09 11.10
C LEU A 229 -26.69 18.91 11.86
N ALA A 230 -27.11 17.67 12.08
CA ALA A 230 -28.33 17.34 12.85
C ALA A 230 -28.08 17.40 14.37
#